data_fb91f413d0066710a702f80c52c14549
#
_entry.id   fb91f413d0066710a702f80c52c14549
#
_cell.length_a   1.000
_cell.length_b   1.000
_cell.length_c   1.000
_cell.angle_alpha   90.00
_cell.angle_beta   90.00
_cell.angle_gamma   90.00
#
_symmetry.space_group_name_H-M   'P 1'
#
loop_
_entity.id
_entity.type
_entity.pdbx_description
1 polymer ?
#
loop_
_entity_poly.entity_id
_entity_poly.type
_entity_poly.pdbx_seq_one_letter_code
_entity_poly.pdbx_strand_id
1 'polypeptide(L)'
;MNQKVENLKGKLIVSCQALSNEPLHSSFIMGRMALAAKEGGAFGIRANTKEDIKEIQSQVDLPIIGIVKRDYEDSDIYITPTMKEIDELMEVKPEIIAMDATISKRPGNKTLDEFFKEAKEKYPDQLWMADCSTVEEALHADELGFDFIGTTMVGYTEQSKGDKIEANDFEILRKIVAGTKHRVIAEGNINTPEKARHVIELGAYSVVV
;
A
#
# COMPACT_ATOMS: atom_id res chain seq x y z
N MET A 1 16.14 0.05 -9.61
CA MET A 1 14.79 0.59 -9.28
C MET A 1 14.48 1.73 -10.24
N ASN A 2 13.21 1.91 -10.65
CA ASN A 2 12.78 2.95 -11.58
C ASN A 2 12.92 4.34 -10.94
N GLN A 3 13.44 5.35 -11.69
CA GLN A 3 13.62 6.73 -11.21
C GLN A 3 12.34 7.36 -10.66
N LYS A 4 11.16 7.02 -11.22
CA LYS A 4 9.86 7.51 -10.72
C LYS A 4 9.62 7.09 -9.28
N VAL A 5 9.99 5.86 -8.93
CA VAL A 5 9.83 5.31 -7.56
C VAL A 5 10.85 5.93 -6.61
N GLU A 6 12.07 6.18 -7.06
CA GLU A 6 13.09 6.91 -6.26
C GLU A 6 12.63 8.34 -5.91
N ASN A 7 11.90 8.98 -6.80
CA ASN A 7 11.37 10.33 -6.59
C ASN A 7 10.27 10.40 -5.51
N LEU A 8 9.77 9.27 -5.01
CA LEU A 8 8.81 9.23 -3.89
C LEU A 8 9.43 9.59 -2.53
N LYS A 9 10.75 9.61 -2.42
CA LYS A 9 11.43 9.90 -1.14
C LYS A 9 11.05 11.28 -0.59
N GLY A 10 10.48 11.30 0.62
CA GLY A 10 10.03 12.52 1.28
C GLY A 10 8.82 13.18 0.63
N LYS A 11 8.04 12.44 -0.17
CA LYS A 11 6.93 12.95 -0.97
C LYS A 11 5.60 12.36 -0.58
N LEU A 12 4.54 13.05 -1.02
CA LEU A 12 3.15 12.69 -0.82
C LEU A 12 2.68 11.73 -1.93
N ILE A 13 2.04 10.66 -1.53
CA ILE A 13 1.25 9.77 -2.37
C ILE A 13 -0.21 9.98 -1.99
N VAL A 14 -1.08 10.10 -2.97
CA VAL A 14 -2.52 10.29 -2.71
C VAL A 14 -3.28 9.01 -3.08
N SER A 15 -4.11 8.54 -2.16
CA SER A 15 -5.00 7.41 -2.37
C SER A 15 -6.24 7.85 -3.14
N CYS A 16 -6.40 7.33 -4.36
CA CYS A 16 -7.55 7.55 -5.24
C CYS A 16 -8.31 6.23 -5.35
N GLN A 17 -9.25 6.00 -4.45
CA GLN A 17 -10.01 4.75 -4.36
C GLN A 17 -11.46 5.03 -4.00
N ALA A 18 -12.39 4.29 -4.61
CA ALA A 18 -13.79 4.24 -4.22
C ALA A 18 -14.34 2.83 -4.46
N LEU A 19 -15.00 2.25 -3.45
CA LEU A 19 -15.65 0.95 -3.55
C LEU A 19 -16.98 1.05 -4.29
N SER A 20 -17.48 -0.09 -4.75
CA SER A 20 -18.70 -0.17 -5.57
C SER A 20 -19.96 0.42 -4.93
N ASN A 21 -19.99 0.51 -3.61
CA ASN A 21 -21.08 1.10 -2.83
C ASN A 21 -20.86 2.57 -2.48
N GLU A 22 -19.76 3.18 -2.92
CA GLU A 22 -19.42 4.58 -2.61
C GLU A 22 -19.82 5.53 -3.77
N PRO A 23 -20.25 6.76 -3.45
CA PRO A 23 -20.76 7.71 -4.47
C PRO A 23 -19.77 8.09 -5.58
N LEU A 24 -18.46 8.02 -5.30
CA LEU A 24 -17.42 8.38 -6.26
C LEU A 24 -16.91 7.17 -7.06
N HIS A 25 -17.53 5.99 -6.94
CA HIS A 25 -17.12 4.79 -7.67
C HIS A 25 -17.24 4.96 -9.18
N SER A 26 -16.13 5.26 -9.80
CA SER A 26 -16.00 5.40 -11.26
C SER A 26 -14.53 5.57 -11.62
N SER A 27 -14.03 4.79 -12.57
CA SER A 27 -12.65 4.92 -13.05
C SER A 27 -12.36 6.32 -13.61
N PHE A 28 -13.33 6.92 -14.32
CA PHE A 28 -13.22 8.31 -14.77
C PHE A 28 -13.03 9.28 -13.60
N ILE A 29 -13.78 9.12 -12.51
CA ILE A 29 -13.65 9.97 -11.32
C ILE A 29 -12.27 9.74 -10.68
N MET A 30 -11.81 8.49 -10.54
CA MET A 30 -10.49 8.20 -9.99
C MET A 30 -9.36 8.82 -10.83
N GLY A 31 -9.47 8.78 -12.15
CA GLY A 31 -8.55 9.49 -13.04
C GLY A 31 -8.53 11.02 -12.81
N ARG A 32 -9.70 11.65 -12.62
CA ARG A 32 -9.80 13.09 -12.32
C ARG A 32 -9.26 13.44 -10.93
N MET A 33 -9.48 12.58 -9.94
CA MET A 33 -8.89 12.73 -8.60
C MET A 33 -7.36 12.64 -8.66
N ALA A 34 -6.81 11.69 -9.40
CA ALA A 34 -5.36 11.55 -9.57
C ALA A 34 -4.75 12.79 -10.27
N LEU A 35 -5.44 13.35 -11.28
CA LEU A 35 -5.00 14.58 -11.91
C LEU A 35 -5.01 15.76 -10.93
N ALA A 36 -6.07 15.94 -10.15
CA ALA A 36 -6.14 16.96 -9.12
C ALA A 36 -5.06 16.78 -8.05
N ALA A 37 -4.81 15.53 -7.62
CA ALA A 37 -3.73 15.21 -6.68
C ALA A 37 -2.34 15.61 -7.24
N LYS A 38 -2.07 15.32 -8.53
CA LYS A 38 -0.84 15.73 -9.22
C LYS A 38 -0.69 17.26 -9.26
N GLU A 39 -1.75 17.97 -9.62
CA GLU A 39 -1.76 19.44 -9.64
C GLU A 39 -1.57 20.02 -8.21
N GLY A 40 -2.06 19.32 -7.18
CA GLY A 40 -1.84 19.63 -5.77
C GLY A 40 -0.44 19.28 -5.25
N GLY A 41 0.41 18.67 -6.06
CA GLY A 41 1.80 18.35 -5.70
C GLY A 41 2.03 16.92 -5.19
N ALA A 42 1.13 15.98 -5.46
CA ALA A 42 1.39 14.56 -5.23
C ALA A 42 2.48 14.03 -6.18
N PHE A 43 3.29 13.11 -5.70
CA PHE A 43 4.37 12.45 -6.44
C PHE A 43 4.07 10.98 -6.75
N GLY A 44 3.00 10.43 -6.23
CA GLY A 44 2.53 9.09 -6.51
C GLY A 44 1.04 8.96 -6.22
N ILE A 45 0.45 7.88 -6.71
CA ILE A 45 -0.96 7.54 -6.51
C ILE A 45 -1.04 6.12 -5.95
N ARG A 46 -1.95 5.90 -4.99
CA ARG A 46 -2.38 4.56 -4.60
C ARG A 46 -3.78 4.32 -5.15
N ALA A 47 -3.98 3.22 -5.87
CA ALA A 47 -5.21 2.98 -6.61
C ALA A 47 -5.68 1.52 -6.51
N ASN A 48 -7.00 1.33 -6.55
CA ASN A 48 -7.65 0.04 -6.51
C ASN A 48 -8.14 -0.33 -7.92
N THR A 49 -8.07 -1.60 -8.28
CA THR A 49 -8.48 -2.22 -9.54
C THR A 49 -7.65 -1.84 -10.78
N LYS A 50 -7.58 -2.76 -11.74
CA LYS A 50 -6.88 -2.51 -13.01
C LYS A 50 -7.57 -1.46 -13.86
N GLU A 51 -8.89 -1.34 -13.76
CA GLU A 51 -9.70 -0.38 -14.50
C GLU A 51 -9.37 1.05 -14.07
N ASP A 52 -9.34 1.29 -12.75
CA ASP A 52 -8.99 2.60 -12.18
C ASP A 52 -7.54 2.96 -12.49
N ILE A 53 -6.63 2.00 -12.30
CA ILE A 53 -5.20 2.19 -12.58
C ILE A 53 -4.97 2.57 -14.04
N LYS A 54 -5.63 1.89 -14.98
CA LYS A 54 -5.55 2.19 -16.41
C LYS A 54 -6.03 3.60 -16.74
N GLU A 55 -7.14 4.01 -16.14
CA GLU A 55 -7.66 5.38 -16.32
C GLU A 55 -6.70 6.41 -15.72
N ILE A 56 -6.20 6.18 -14.50
CA ILE A 56 -5.21 7.06 -13.84
C ILE A 56 -3.94 7.20 -14.69
N GLN A 57 -3.42 6.11 -15.24
CA GLN A 57 -2.26 6.12 -16.14
C GLN A 57 -2.48 6.94 -17.41
N SER A 58 -3.74 7.08 -17.88
CA SER A 58 -4.09 7.94 -19.00
C SER A 58 -4.06 9.43 -18.65
N GLN A 59 -4.22 9.79 -17.38
CA GLN A 59 -4.34 11.17 -16.90
C GLN A 59 -3.02 11.71 -16.33
N VAL A 60 -2.20 10.84 -15.68
CA VAL A 60 -0.99 11.28 -14.98
C VAL A 60 0.19 10.34 -15.25
N ASP A 61 1.39 10.92 -15.28
CA ASP A 61 2.64 10.19 -15.36
C ASP A 61 3.32 10.14 -13.97
N LEU A 62 2.63 9.53 -13.00
CA LEU A 62 3.13 9.31 -11.64
C LEU A 62 3.24 7.81 -11.36
N PRO A 63 4.18 7.39 -10.49
CA PRO A 63 4.23 6.00 -10.05
C PRO A 63 2.95 5.63 -9.28
N ILE A 64 2.48 4.42 -9.50
CA ILE A 64 1.26 3.90 -8.91
C ILE A 64 1.58 2.73 -7.98
N ILE A 65 1.01 2.78 -6.77
CA ILE A 65 0.86 1.64 -5.88
C ILE A 65 -0.50 1.03 -6.19
N GLY A 66 -0.50 -0.12 -6.86
CA GLY A 66 -1.71 -0.83 -7.26
C GLY A 66 -2.13 -1.87 -6.23
N ILE A 67 -3.43 -1.94 -5.98
CA ILE A 67 -4.08 -2.99 -5.20
C ILE A 67 -5.34 -3.48 -5.92
N VAL A 68 -5.85 -4.63 -5.50
CA VAL A 68 -7.23 -5.03 -5.77
C VAL A 68 -7.87 -5.44 -4.45
N LYS A 69 -8.93 -4.72 -4.06
CA LYS A 69 -9.76 -5.09 -2.92
C LYS A 69 -10.82 -6.10 -3.36
N ARG A 70 -10.81 -7.26 -2.73
CA ARG A 70 -11.78 -8.33 -2.99
C ARG A 70 -11.99 -9.17 -1.75
N ASP A 71 -13.25 -9.36 -1.37
CA ASP A 71 -13.63 -10.19 -0.24
C ASP A 71 -13.69 -11.67 -0.66
N TYR A 72 -13.34 -12.56 0.27
CA TYR A 72 -13.41 -14.01 0.17
C TYR A 72 -14.10 -14.55 1.42
N GLU A 73 -14.98 -15.54 1.27
CA GLU A 73 -15.76 -16.09 2.39
C GLU A 73 -14.91 -16.80 3.45
N ASP A 74 -13.73 -17.26 3.07
CA ASP A 74 -12.82 -18.05 3.93
C ASP A 74 -11.62 -17.23 4.45
N SER A 75 -11.62 -15.89 4.30
CA SER A 75 -10.49 -15.04 4.70
C SER A 75 -10.93 -13.62 5.04
N ASP A 76 -10.31 -13.03 6.05
CA ASP A 76 -10.46 -11.61 6.39
C ASP A 76 -9.53 -10.70 5.55
N ILE A 77 -8.61 -11.29 4.80
CA ILE A 77 -7.71 -10.56 3.92
C ILE A 77 -8.45 -10.12 2.66
N TYR A 78 -8.46 -8.82 2.40
CA TYR A 78 -9.14 -8.21 1.25
C TYR A 78 -8.24 -7.38 0.33
N ILE A 79 -7.00 -7.03 0.75
CA ILE A 79 -6.05 -6.27 -0.09
C ILE A 79 -5.16 -7.25 -0.86
N THR A 80 -5.39 -7.35 -2.17
CA THR A 80 -4.63 -8.22 -3.08
C THR A 80 -4.49 -9.64 -2.50
N PRO A 81 -5.63 -10.34 -2.25
CA PRO A 81 -5.64 -11.56 -1.44
C PRO A 81 -4.97 -12.76 -2.10
N THR A 82 -5.03 -12.87 -3.42
CA THR A 82 -4.58 -14.06 -4.16
C THR A 82 -3.76 -13.71 -5.40
N MET A 83 -3.20 -14.73 -6.06
CA MET A 83 -2.49 -14.55 -7.34
C MET A 83 -3.40 -14.01 -8.46
N LYS A 84 -4.72 -14.22 -8.36
CA LYS A 84 -5.67 -13.66 -9.32
C LYS A 84 -5.61 -12.13 -9.34
N GLU A 85 -5.60 -11.49 -8.18
CA GLU A 85 -5.52 -10.03 -8.07
C GLU A 85 -4.16 -9.51 -8.55
N ILE A 86 -3.08 -10.24 -8.27
CA ILE A 86 -1.75 -9.90 -8.81
C ILE A 86 -1.75 -9.98 -10.33
N ASP A 87 -2.31 -11.04 -10.92
CA ASP A 87 -2.38 -11.22 -12.38
C ASP A 87 -3.20 -10.10 -13.04
N GLU A 88 -4.32 -9.69 -12.43
CA GLU A 88 -5.12 -8.55 -12.88
C GLU A 88 -4.32 -7.23 -12.85
N LEU A 89 -3.53 -6.98 -11.80
CA LEU A 89 -2.67 -5.80 -11.70
C LEU A 89 -1.53 -5.83 -12.73
N MET A 90 -0.98 -7.00 -13.01
CA MET A 90 0.09 -7.14 -14.00
C MET A 90 -0.35 -6.90 -15.44
N GLU A 91 -1.66 -6.89 -15.74
CA GLU A 91 -2.17 -6.44 -17.04
C GLU A 91 -1.90 -4.94 -17.27
N VAL A 92 -1.88 -4.14 -16.21
CA VAL A 92 -1.66 -2.67 -16.25
C VAL A 92 -0.31 -2.22 -15.67
N LYS A 93 0.44 -3.14 -15.08
CA LYS A 93 1.83 -2.97 -14.62
C LYS A 93 2.06 -1.70 -13.79
N PRO A 94 1.41 -1.57 -12.61
CA PRO A 94 1.74 -0.49 -11.70
C PRO A 94 3.20 -0.63 -11.25
N GLU A 95 3.85 0.46 -10.88
CA GLU A 95 5.23 0.44 -10.43
C GLU A 95 5.43 -0.39 -9.14
N ILE A 96 4.44 -0.38 -8.25
CA ILE A 96 4.45 -1.12 -6.99
C ILE A 96 3.11 -1.85 -6.87
N ILE A 97 3.14 -3.11 -6.45
CA ILE A 97 1.93 -3.84 -6.03
C ILE A 97 1.97 -3.97 -4.50
N ALA A 98 0.90 -3.51 -3.84
CA ALA A 98 0.73 -3.70 -2.41
C ALA A 98 -0.21 -4.89 -2.13
N MET A 99 0.09 -5.60 -1.04
CA MET A 99 -0.73 -6.71 -0.56
C MET A 99 -0.77 -6.71 0.96
N ASP A 100 -1.86 -7.22 1.51
CA ASP A 100 -1.95 -7.50 2.93
C ASP A 100 -0.79 -8.41 3.36
N ALA A 101 -0.04 -8.01 4.36
CA ALA A 101 1.09 -8.75 4.91
C ALA A 101 0.91 -9.05 6.42
N THR A 102 -0.34 -9.09 6.86
CA THR A 102 -0.68 -9.46 8.24
C THR A 102 -0.54 -10.96 8.49
N ILE A 103 -0.60 -11.36 9.75
CA ILE A 103 -0.56 -12.78 10.15
C ILE A 103 -1.83 -13.56 9.77
N SER A 104 -2.88 -12.88 9.31
CA SER A 104 -4.12 -13.51 8.88
C SER A 104 -3.88 -14.44 7.69
N LYS A 105 -4.65 -15.51 7.63
CA LYS A 105 -4.54 -16.45 6.52
C LYS A 105 -5.30 -15.98 5.29
N ARG A 106 -4.65 -16.12 4.16
CA ARG A 106 -5.23 -15.84 2.85
C ARG A 106 -6.27 -16.89 2.45
N PRO A 107 -7.09 -16.58 1.45
CA PRO A 107 -8.01 -17.57 0.86
C PRO A 107 -7.29 -18.90 0.56
N GLY A 108 -7.98 -20.02 0.84
CA GLY A 108 -7.37 -21.34 0.74
C GLY A 108 -6.33 -21.64 1.83
N ASN A 109 -6.37 -20.91 2.95
CA ASN A 109 -5.48 -21.11 4.11
C ASN A 109 -3.97 -20.92 3.81
N LYS A 110 -3.63 -20.17 2.75
CA LYS A 110 -2.25 -19.89 2.34
C LYS A 110 -1.60 -18.89 3.29
N THR A 111 -0.33 -19.12 3.64
CA THR A 111 0.47 -18.17 4.43
C THR A 111 1.02 -17.03 3.58
N LEU A 112 1.47 -15.94 4.22
CA LEU A 112 2.16 -14.85 3.53
C LEU A 112 3.42 -15.34 2.82
N ASP A 113 4.23 -16.17 3.49
CA ASP A 113 5.49 -16.70 2.96
C ASP A 113 5.29 -17.49 1.66
N GLU A 114 4.30 -18.41 1.65
CA GLU A 114 3.97 -19.21 0.47
C GLU A 114 3.47 -18.32 -0.67
N PHE A 115 2.61 -17.36 -0.34
CA PHE A 115 2.03 -16.46 -1.33
C PHE A 115 3.06 -15.51 -1.92
N PHE A 116 3.88 -14.86 -1.08
CA PHE A 116 4.89 -13.93 -1.55
C PHE A 116 6.00 -14.61 -2.35
N LYS A 117 6.38 -15.82 -1.96
CA LYS A 117 7.31 -16.64 -2.74
C LYS A 117 6.77 -16.90 -4.16
N GLU A 118 5.51 -17.33 -4.27
CA GLU A 118 4.86 -17.57 -5.56
C GLU A 118 4.80 -16.28 -6.41
N ALA A 119 4.46 -15.15 -5.79
CA ALA A 119 4.39 -13.85 -6.46
C ALA A 119 5.76 -13.42 -7.00
N LYS A 120 6.83 -13.54 -6.20
CA LYS A 120 8.21 -13.22 -6.61
C LYS A 120 8.73 -14.15 -7.69
N GLU A 121 8.43 -15.44 -7.62
CA GLU A 121 8.83 -16.41 -8.66
C GLU A 121 8.17 -16.10 -9.99
N LYS A 122 6.89 -15.72 -9.97
CA LYS A 122 6.13 -15.39 -11.18
C LYS A 122 6.49 -14.02 -11.78
N TYR A 123 6.76 -13.03 -10.92
CA TYR A 123 7.01 -11.64 -11.29
C TYR A 123 8.27 -11.08 -10.61
N PRO A 124 9.47 -11.56 -10.99
CA PRO A 124 10.72 -11.29 -10.27
C PRO A 124 11.16 -9.82 -10.33
N ASP A 125 10.73 -9.05 -11.32
CA ASP A 125 11.11 -7.63 -11.51
C ASP A 125 10.08 -6.66 -10.89
N GLN A 126 8.95 -7.16 -10.36
CA GLN A 126 7.92 -6.34 -9.73
C GLN A 126 8.38 -5.86 -8.36
N LEU A 127 8.08 -4.58 -8.04
CA LEU A 127 8.28 -4.04 -6.70
C LEU A 127 7.06 -4.32 -5.82
N TRP A 128 7.31 -4.74 -4.58
CA TRP A 128 6.30 -5.20 -3.64
C TRP A 128 6.22 -4.34 -2.39
N MET A 129 5.01 -4.01 -1.97
CA MET A 129 4.74 -3.33 -0.69
C MET A 129 3.93 -4.25 0.21
N ALA A 130 4.36 -4.36 1.46
CA ALA A 130 3.68 -5.08 2.52
C ALA A 130 2.77 -4.15 3.31
N ASP A 131 1.46 -4.39 3.35
CA ASP A 131 0.53 -3.67 4.20
C ASP A 131 0.43 -4.39 5.55
N CYS A 132 1.06 -3.81 6.59
CA CYS A 132 1.22 -4.40 7.92
C CYS A 132 0.36 -3.70 8.97
N SER A 133 -0.01 -4.43 10.01
CA SER A 133 -0.78 -3.92 11.15
C SER A 133 0.02 -3.84 12.45
N THR A 134 1.11 -4.60 12.57
CA THR A 134 1.96 -4.64 13.76
C THR A 134 3.44 -4.49 13.40
N VAL A 135 4.25 -4.22 14.43
CA VAL A 135 5.72 -4.16 14.26
C VAL A 135 6.28 -5.52 13.85
N GLU A 136 5.77 -6.60 14.44
CA GLU A 136 6.21 -7.96 14.17
C GLU A 136 5.95 -8.35 12.71
N GLU A 137 4.78 -8.01 12.17
CA GLU A 137 4.44 -8.24 10.76
C GLU A 137 5.36 -7.45 9.83
N ALA A 138 5.65 -6.18 10.18
CA ALA A 138 6.56 -5.34 9.41
C ALA A 138 7.99 -5.90 9.36
N LEU A 139 8.50 -6.39 10.50
CA LEU A 139 9.81 -7.03 10.57
C LEU A 139 9.84 -8.34 9.76
N HIS A 140 8.79 -9.15 9.84
CA HIS A 140 8.67 -10.37 9.04
C HIS A 140 8.63 -10.08 7.54
N ALA A 141 7.86 -9.08 7.11
CA ALA A 141 7.83 -8.66 5.71
C ALA A 141 9.19 -8.13 5.22
N ASP A 142 9.94 -7.41 6.08
CA ASP A 142 11.31 -6.97 5.80
C ASP A 142 12.25 -8.18 5.58
N GLU A 143 12.15 -9.21 6.42
CA GLU A 143 12.92 -10.45 6.28
C GLU A 143 12.58 -11.24 5.02
N LEU A 144 11.31 -11.26 4.61
CA LEU A 144 10.85 -11.87 3.35
C LEU A 144 11.37 -11.13 2.12
N GLY A 145 11.78 -9.87 2.27
CA GLY A 145 12.37 -9.05 1.22
C GLY A 145 11.34 -8.32 0.38
N PHE A 146 10.30 -7.77 0.99
CA PHE A 146 9.47 -6.74 0.40
C PHE A 146 10.29 -5.46 0.19
N ASP A 147 10.05 -4.73 -0.90
CA ASP A 147 10.76 -3.49 -1.23
C ASP A 147 10.29 -2.30 -0.38
N PHE A 148 9.01 -2.34 0.04
CA PHE A 148 8.37 -1.34 0.86
C PHE A 148 7.56 -1.97 1.99
N ILE A 149 7.59 -1.34 3.16
CA ILE A 149 6.83 -1.73 4.34
C ILE A 149 5.83 -0.63 4.66
N GLY A 150 4.54 -0.94 4.65
CA GLY A 150 3.45 0.00 4.91
C GLY A 150 2.82 -0.21 6.29
N THR A 151 2.36 0.89 6.91
CA THR A 151 1.62 0.86 8.18
C THR A 151 0.10 0.86 7.95
N THR A 152 -0.34 0.50 6.75
CA THR A 152 -1.71 0.62 6.23
C THR A 152 -2.76 0.00 7.13
N MET A 153 -2.44 -1.16 7.73
CA MET A 153 -3.39 -1.98 8.46
C MET A 153 -3.41 -1.73 9.97
N VAL A 154 -2.64 -0.76 10.50
CA VAL A 154 -2.61 -0.43 11.94
C VAL A 154 -4.00 0.01 12.41
N GLY A 155 -4.56 -0.73 13.37
CA GLY A 155 -5.90 -0.49 13.93
C GLY A 155 -7.05 -1.16 13.15
N TYR A 156 -6.77 -1.80 12.01
CA TYR A 156 -7.80 -2.42 11.13
C TYR A 156 -7.87 -3.94 11.24
N THR A 157 -7.02 -4.58 12.03
CA THR A 157 -6.99 -6.04 12.22
C THR A 157 -7.31 -6.41 13.67
N GLU A 158 -7.68 -7.66 13.94
CA GLU A 158 -7.94 -8.10 15.31
C GLU A 158 -6.70 -7.97 16.21
N GLN A 159 -5.48 -8.23 15.68
CA GLN A 159 -4.23 -8.12 16.42
C GLN A 159 -3.79 -6.68 16.71
N SER A 160 -4.27 -5.70 15.92
CA SER A 160 -3.99 -4.27 16.13
C SER A 160 -5.22 -3.47 16.56
N LYS A 161 -6.29 -4.15 16.99
CA LYS A 161 -7.55 -3.54 17.36
C LYS A 161 -7.39 -2.53 18.50
N GLY A 162 -7.80 -1.30 18.22
CA GLY A 162 -7.68 -0.18 19.16
C GLY A 162 -6.37 0.58 19.05
N ASP A 163 -5.39 0.08 18.30
CA ASP A 163 -4.18 0.82 18.01
C ASP A 163 -4.47 2.03 17.11
N LYS A 164 -3.71 3.09 17.31
CA LYS A 164 -3.74 4.29 16.46
C LYS A 164 -2.32 4.61 16.05
N ILE A 165 -2.13 4.84 14.76
CA ILE A 165 -0.79 5.10 14.22
C ILE A 165 -0.12 6.30 14.90
N GLU A 166 -0.89 7.34 15.27
CA GLU A 166 -0.41 8.54 15.94
C GLU A 166 -0.17 8.39 17.45
N ALA A 167 -0.57 7.26 18.05
CA ALA A 167 -0.41 7.06 19.49
C ALA A 167 1.06 7.11 19.93
N ASN A 168 1.31 7.71 21.11
CA ASN A 168 2.64 7.83 21.72
C ASN A 168 3.69 8.40 20.74
N ASP A 169 3.31 9.45 20.02
CA ASP A 169 4.16 10.09 19.02
C ASP A 169 4.61 9.09 17.93
N PHE A 170 3.64 8.43 17.30
CA PHE A 170 3.87 7.44 16.23
C PHE A 170 4.80 6.29 16.64
N GLU A 171 4.66 5.78 17.85
CA GLU A 171 5.55 4.77 18.41
C GLU A 171 5.68 3.52 17.50
N ILE A 172 4.57 3.03 16.94
CA ILE A 172 4.56 1.89 16.02
C ILE A 172 5.41 2.19 14.78
N LEU A 173 5.19 3.34 14.12
CA LEU A 173 5.98 3.76 12.96
C LEU A 173 7.46 3.87 13.29
N ARG A 174 7.81 4.50 14.43
CA ARG A 174 9.23 4.63 14.85
C ARG A 174 9.90 3.28 15.07
N LYS A 175 9.19 2.32 15.66
CA LYS A 175 9.71 0.95 15.85
C LYS A 175 9.93 0.25 14.51
N ILE A 176 8.98 0.38 13.57
CA ILE A 176 9.10 -0.18 12.22
C ILE A 176 10.30 0.45 11.49
N VAL A 177 10.40 1.78 11.46
CA VAL A 177 11.52 2.49 10.80
C VAL A 177 12.88 2.10 11.41
N ALA A 178 12.95 1.93 12.73
CA ALA A 178 14.19 1.55 13.40
C ALA A 178 14.56 0.06 13.20
N GLY A 179 13.57 -0.81 12.99
CA GLY A 179 13.77 -2.26 12.92
C GLY A 179 13.90 -2.83 11.52
N THR A 180 13.45 -2.11 10.48
CA THR A 180 13.46 -2.58 9.09
C THR A 180 14.65 -2.01 8.30
N LYS A 181 15.08 -2.74 7.27
CA LYS A 181 16.13 -2.33 6.33
C LYS A 181 15.54 -1.73 5.04
N HIS A 182 14.31 -2.13 4.72
CA HIS A 182 13.60 -1.65 3.55
C HIS A 182 12.85 -0.34 3.83
N ARG A 183 12.33 0.28 2.78
CA ARG A 183 11.71 1.60 2.83
C ARG A 183 10.34 1.54 3.50
N VAL A 184 10.12 2.38 4.49
CA VAL A 184 8.83 2.44 5.20
C VAL A 184 7.96 3.54 4.57
N ILE A 185 6.74 3.18 4.17
CA ILE A 185 5.70 4.11 3.72
C ILE A 185 4.67 4.24 4.83
N ALA A 186 4.52 5.44 5.37
CA ALA A 186 3.52 5.70 6.39
C ALA A 186 2.14 5.85 5.73
N GLU A 187 1.17 5.06 6.20
CA GLU A 187 -0.22 5.08 5.73
C GLU A 187 -1.15 4.71 6.89
N GLY A 188 -2.40 5.13 6.80
CA GLY A 188 -3.45 4.87 7.79
C GLY A 188 -3.67 6.06 8.73
N ASN A 189 -4.86 6.67 8.65
CA ASN A 189 -5.29 7.81 9.50
C ASN A 189 -4.36 9.04 9.52
N ILE A 190 -3.52 9.20 8.50
CA ILE A 190 -2.68 10.40 8.32
C ILE A 190 -3.50 11.43 7.55
N ASN A 191 -4.32 12.18 8.27
CA ASN A 191 -5.38 13.02 7.72
C ASN A 191 -5.16 14.54 7.92
N THR A 192 -3.96 14.95 8.34
CA THR A 192 -3.55 16.35 8.41
C THR A 192 -2.15 16.57 7.84
N PRO A 193 -1.85 17.77 7.31
CA PRO A 193 -0.51 18.11 6.82
C PRO A 193 0.58 17.97 7.89
N GLU A 194 0.25 18.26 9.16
CA GLU A 194 1.16 18.17 10.30
C GLU A 194 1.57 16.72 10.53
N LYS A 195 0.60 15.78 10.55
CA LYS A 195 0.87 14.33 10.66
C LYS A 195 1.72 13.86 9.48
N ALA A 196 1.36 14.25 8.25
CA ALA A 196 2.10 13.86 7.05
C ALA A 196 3.56 14.34 7.06
N ARG A 197 3.80 15.56 7.53
CA ARG A 197 5.17 16.09 7.74
C ARG A 197 5.90 15.31 8.81
N HIS A 198 5.24 15.09 9.94
CA HIS A 198 5.85 14.47 11.12
C HIS A 198 6.31 13.04 10.83
N VAL A 199 5.52 12.21 10.12
CA VAL A 199 5.95 10.85 9.76
C VAL A 199 7.19 10.83 8.87
N ILE A 200 7.36 11.83 8.00
CA ILE A 200 8.59 11.97 7.20
C ILE A 200 9.79 12.36 8.09
N GLU A 201 9.59 13.27 9.04
CA GLU A 201 10.62 13.66 10.02
C GLU A 201 11.04 12.47 10.90
N LEU A 202 10.12 11.55 11.19
CA LEU A 202 10.39 10.31 11.93
C LEU A 202 11.11 9.24 11.09
N GLY A 203 11.35 9.49 9.81
CA GLY A 203 12.15 8.61 8.95
C GLY A 203 11.35 7.78 7.94
N ALA A 204 10.04 7.99 7.81
CA ALA A 204 9.29 7.36 6.73
C ALA A 204 9.85 7.79 5.36
N TYR A 205 9.96 6.84 4.44
CA TYR A 205 10.42 7.10 3.08
C TYR A 205 9.44 7.98 2.30
N SER A 206 8.15 7.73 2.47
CA SER A 206 7.05 8.46 1.84
C SER A 206 5.80 8.37 2.72
N VAL A 207 4.75 9.11 2.37
CA VAL A 207 3.47 9.09 3.09
C VAL A 207 2.31 8.97 2.12
N VAL A 208 1.31 8.13 2.46
CA VAL A 208 0.02 7.99 1.75
C VAL A 208 -1.07 8.67 2.57
N VAL A 209 -1.89 9.48 1.89
CA VAL A 209 -3.10 10.12 2.44
C VAL A 209 -4.30 9.86 1.53
#